data_a9ab886f1f62b164b6bd61eb20a3b5d2
#
_entry.id   a9ab886f1f62b164b6bd61eb20a3b5d2
#
_cell.length_a   1.000
_cell.length_b   1.000
_cell.length_c   1.000
_cell.angle_alpha   90.00
_cell.angle_beta   90.00
_cell.angle_gamma   90.00
#
_symmetry.space_group_name_H-M   'P 1'
#
loop_
_entity.id
_entity.type
_entity.pdbx_description
1 polymer ?
#
loop_
_entity_poly.entity_id
_entity_poly.type
_entity_poly.pdbx_seq_one_letter_code
_entity_poly.pdbx_strand_id
1 'polypeptide(L)'
;MISASHNPMEFNGIKFFNGEGYKLSDALEDEIEALIRNNMKDVVLPIGSGVGKIEYRFDLKDEYVKFMEKCVPVDLHGKKIVVDCAEGASYYTSVKALSDLGAELVAIHTDPDGT
;
A
#
# COMPACT_ATOMS: atom_id res chain seq x y z
N MET A 1 4.22 5.32 3.94
CA MET A 1 3.06 5.00 3.08
C MET A 1 2.02 6.10 3.20
N ILE A 2 1.47 6.57 2.10
CA ILE A 2 0.38 7.56 2.09
C ILE A 2 -0.89 6.82 1.72
N SER A 3 -1.94 6.93 2.52
CA SER A 3 -3.20 6.22 2.31
C SER A 3 -4.33 6.83 3.13
N ALA A 4 -5.49 7.02 2.52
CA ALA A 4 -6.73 7.35 3.22
C ALA A 4 -7.32 6.14 3.99
N SER A 5 -6.74 4.93 3.82
CA SER A 5 -7.28 3.68 4.36
C SER A 5 -8.69 3.40 3.82
N HIS A 6 -9.70 3.33 4.71
CA HIS A 6 -11.12 3.14 4.39
C HIS A 6 -11.93 4.44 4.52
N ASN A 7 -11.25 5.56 4.70
CA ASN A 7 -11.92 6.86 4.82
C ASN A 7 -12.33 7.40 3.44
N PRO A 8 -13.33 8.29 3.37
CA PRO A 8 -13.64 9.04 2.16
C PRO A 8 -12.43 9.78 1.59
N MET A 9 -12.48 10.09 0.30
CA MET A 9 -11.36 10.65 -0.46
C MET A 9 -10.84 12.01 0.04
N GLU A 10 -11.64 12.76 0.79
CA GLU A 10 -11.25 14.04 1.39
C GLU A 10 -10.19 13.88 2.49
N PHE A 11 -10.02 12.67 3.00
CA PHE A 11 -9.06 12.38 4.05
C PHE A 11 -7.84 11.67 3.48
N ASN A 12 -6.72 11.86 4.14
CA ASN A 12 -5.50 11.12 3.84
C ASN A 12 -4.72 10.89 5.13
N GLY A 13 -3.71 10.04 5.05
CA GLY A 13 -2.88 9.72 6.20
C GLY A 13 -1.48 9.30 5.78
N ILE A 14 -0.55 9.42 6.71
CA ILE A 14 0.82 8.98 6.54
C ILE A 14 1.09 7.91 7.59
N LYS A 15 1.65 6.77 7.15
CA LYS A 15 2.11 5.69 8.03
C LYS A 15 3.61 5.51 7.87
N PHE A 16 4.31 5.47 8.99
CA PHE A 16 5.74 5.20 9.04
C PHE A 16 6.00 3.76 9.46
N PHE A 17 6.99 3.16 8.83
CA PHE A 17 7.43 1.80 9.11
C PHE A 17 8.95 1.79 9.29
N ASN A 18 9.43 0.88 10.12
CA ASN A 18 10.87 0.63 10.26
C ASN A 18 11.40 -0.21 9.08
N GLY A 19 12.71 -0.44 9.06
CA GLY A 19 13.35 -1.23 8.00
C GLY A 19 12.95 -2.72 7.96
N GLU A 20 12.26 -3.21 8.98
CA GLU A 20 11.73 -4.57 9.05
C GLU A 20 10.25 -4.66 8.65
N GLY A 21 9.62 -3.52 8.31
CA GLY A 21 8.22 -3.44 7.87
C GLY A 21 7.19 -3.30 9.01
N TYR A 22 7.63 -3.09 10.25
CA TYR A 22 6.73 -2.86 11.39
C TYR A 22 6.45 -1.37 11.59
N LYS A 23 5.31 -1.07 12.20
CA LYS A 23 4.99 0.28 12.68
C LYS A 23 6.11 0.79 13.58
N LEU A 24 6.42 2.09 13.52
CA LEU A 24 7.38 2.71 14.43
C LEU A 24 6.91 2.58 15.88
N SER A 25 7.85 2.61 16.83
CA SER A 25 7.53 2.71 18.25
C SER A 25 6.95 4.09 18.57
N ASP A 26 6.08 4.15 19.57
CA ASP A 26 5.46 5.41 19.99
C ASP A 26 6.52 6.45 20.38
N ALA A 27 7.62 6.04 21.00
CA ALA A 27 8.72 6.94 21.33
C ALA A 27 9.36 7.62 20.10
N LEU A 28 9.52 6.87 18.99
CA LEU A 28 10.05 7.44 17.75
C LEU A 28 9.01 8.31 17.03
N GLU A 29 7.74 7.97 17.12
CA GLU A 29 6.65 8.81 16.62
C GLU A 29 6.61 10.14 17.37
N ASP A 30 6.75 10.13 18.71
CA ASP A 30 6.82 11.33 19.54
C ASP A 30 8.02 12.22 19.16
N GLU A 31 9.19 11.64 18.88
CA GLU A 31 10.36 12.39 18.39
C GLU A 31 10.08 13.08 17.05
N ILE A 32 9.46 12.37 16.10
CA ILE A 32 9.09 12.93 14.80
C ILE A 32 8.10 14.09 14.98
N GLU A 33 7.08 13.89 15.82
CA GLU A 33 6.12 14.97 16.12
C GLU A 33 6.77 16.19 16.76
N ALA A 34 7.71 15.97 17.68
CA ALA A 34 8.46 17.07 18.31
C ALA A 34 9.26 17.89 17.27
N LEU A 35 9.90 17.22 16.31
CA LEU A 35 10.58 17.90 15.19
C LEU A 35 9.61 18.71 14.33
N ILE A 36 8.45 18.16 14.01
CA ILE A 36 7.43 18.87 13.23
C ILE A 36 6.91 20.10 13.99
N ARG A 37 6.58 19.95 15.28
CA ARG A 37 6.13 21.06 16.15
C ARG A 37 7.18 22.16 16.30
N ASN A 38 8.47 21.80 16.22
CA ASN A 38 9.60 22.75 16.23
C ASN A 38 9.88 23.36 14.84
N ASN A 39 9.02 23.15 13.85
CA ASN A 39 9.21 23.58 12.45
C ASN A 39 10.53 23.05 11.85
N MET A 40 10.98 21.88 12.21
CA MET A 40 12.18 21.21 11.70
C MET A 40 13.48 22.03 11.87
N LYS A 41 13.54 22.94 12.86
CA LYS A 41 14.67 23.89 13.04
C LYS A 41 16.03 23.21 13.24
N ASP A 42 16.02 22.01 13.84
CA ASP A 42 17.22 21.26 14.15
C ASP A 42 17.55 20.21 13.07
N VAL A 43 16.80 20.20 11.97
CA VAL A 43 17.00 19.25 10.87
C VAL A 43 17.76 19.92 9.74
N VAL A 44 18.94 19.35 9.39
CA VAL A 44 19.70 19.79 8.23
C VAL A 44 19.04 19.23 6.97
N LEU A 45 18.42 20.13 6.20
CA LEU A 45 17.78 19.76 4.94
C LEU A 45 18.85 19.61 3.84
N PRO A 46 18.78 18.51 3.05
CA PRO A 46 19.72 18.30 1.95
C PRO A 46 19.49 19.31 0.82
N ILE A 47 20.58 19.74 0.18
CA ILE A 47 20.56 20.63 -0.98
C ILE A 47 21.35 20.02 -2.14
N GLY A 48 21.09 20.47 -3.36
CA GLY A 48 21.82 20.08 -4.56
C GLY A 48 21.81 18.55 -4.75
N SER A 49 22.99 17.96 -4.88
CA SER A 49 23.16 16.51 -5.08
C SER A 49 22.78 15.64 -3.87
N GLY A 50 22.57 16.25 -2.70
CA GLY A 50 22.10 15.56 -1.50
C GLY A 50 20.59 15.32 -1.49
N VAL A 51 19.81 15.96 -2.38
CA VAL A 51 18.38 15.71 -2.49
C VAL A 51 18.15 14.32 -3.07
N GLY A 52 17.25 13.56 -2.44
CA GLY A 52 16.90 12.21 -2.88
C GLY A 52 16.25 12.17 -4.27
N LYS A 53 16.19 10.99 -4.85
CA LYS A 53 15.56 10.75 -6.15
C LYS A 53 14.25 10.00 -5.97
N ILE A 54 13.32 10.23 -6.89
CA ILE A 54 12.09 9.43 -6.99
C ILE A 54 12.40 8.17 -7.79
N GLU A 55 12.04 7.02 -7.26
CA GLU A 55 12.10 5.74 -7.94
C GLU A 55 10.70 5.17 -8.07
N TYR A 56 10.33 4.75 -9.26
CA TYR A 56 9.04 4.13 -9.55
C TYR A 56 9.19 2.62 -9.60
N ARG A 57 8.54 1.92 -8.67
CA ARG A 57 8.59 0.47 -8.49
C ARG A 57 7.20 -0.12 -8.69
N PHE A 58 6.69 -0.09 -9.92
CA PHE A 58 5.37 -0.64 -10.26
C PHE A 58 5.33 -2.18 -10.22
N ASP A 59 6.48 -2.82 -10.23
CA ASP A 59 6.67 -4.27 -10.11
C ASP A 59 6.33 -4.83 -8.71
N LEU A 60 6.39 -4.01 -7.66
CA LEU A 60 6.19 -4.47 -6.27
C LEU A 60 4.78 -5.03 -6.02
N LYS A 61 3.77 -4.57 -6.75
CA LYS A 61 2.42 -5.13 -6.65
C LYS A 61 2.37 -6.59 -7.12
N ASP A 62 3.14 -6.94 -8.15
CA ASP A 62 3.23 -8.33 -8.66
C ASP A 62 4.06 -9.21 -7.71
N GLU A 63 5.08 -8.67 -7.08
CA GLU A 63 5.82 -9.37 -6.03
C GLU A 63 4.92 -9.68 -4.83
N TYR A 64 4.06 -8.74 -4.45
CA TYR A 64 3.07 -8.95 -3.39
C TYR A 64 2.07 -10.06 -3.76
N VAL A 65 1.54 -10.06 -4.99
CA VAL A 65 0.65 -11.13 -5.47
C VAL A 65 1.32 -12.50 -5.36
N LYS A 66 2.55 -12.64 -5.86
CA LYS A 66 3.32 -13.88 -5.76
C LYS A 66 3.58 -14.32 -4.31
N PHE A 67 3.78 -13.36 -3.42
CA PHE A 67 3.92 -13.65 -2.00
C PHE A 67 2.61 -14.22 -1.42
N MET A 68 1.47 -13.60 -1.72
CA MET A 68 0.16 -14.05 -1.26
C MET A 68 -0.19 -15.45 -1.77
N GLU A 69 0.06 -15.74 -3.03
CA GLU A 69 -0.12 -17.08 -3.63
C GLU A 69 0.70 -18.16 -2.92
N LYS A 70 1.93 -17.84 -2.51
CA LYS A 70 2.76 -18.74 -1.72
C LYS A 70 2.24 -18.96 -0.31
N CYS A 71 1.64 -17.94 0.31
CA CYS A 71 1.08 -18.04 1.66
C CYS A 71 -0.19 -18.91 1.69
N VAL A 72 -0.97 -18.90 0.60
CA VAL A 72 -2.22 -19.64 0.49
C VAL A 72 -2.23 -20.41 -0.83
N PRO A 73 -1.46 -21.51 -0.92
CA PRO A 73 -1.39 -22.31 -2.13
C PRO A 73 -2.66 -23.14 -2.30
N VAL A 74 -3.68 -22.53 -2.88
CA VAL A 74 -4.99 -23.15 -3.15
C VAL A 74 -5.24 -23.21 -4.65
N ASP A 75 -5.88 -24.28 -5.12
CA ASP A 75 -6.37 -24.39 -6.49
C ASP A 75 -7.83 -23.94 -6.56
N LEU A 76 -8.08 -22.90 -7.34
CA LEU A 76 -9.42 -22.32 -7.54
C LEU A 76 -10.03 -22.68 -8.90
N HIS A 77 -9.43 -23.60 -9.69
CA HIS A 77 -10.01 -24.02 -10.95
C HIS A 77 -11.43 -24.53 -10.78
N GLY A 78 -12.32 -24.09 -11.68
CA GLY A 78 -13.75 -24.42 -11.64
C GLY A 78 -14.55 -23.69 -10.56
N LYS A 79 -13.94 -22.79 -9.82
CA LYS A 79 -14.65 -21.89 -8.91
C LYS A 79 -15.01 -20.59 -9.63
N LYS A 80 -16.29 -20.23 -9.54
CA LYS A 80 -16.78 -18.92 -9.98
C LYS A 80 -16.86 -17.99 -8.77
N ILE A 81 -16.14 -16.89 -8.80
CA ILE A 81 -16.01 -15.95 -7.69
C ILE A 81 -16.41 -14.55 -8.18
N VAL A 82 -17.30 -13.91 -7.43
CA VAL A 82 -17.56 -12.47 -7.55
C VAL A 82 -16.69 -11.75 -6.52
N VAL A 83 -15.89 -10.79 -6.96
CA VAL A 83 -15.07 -9.95 -6.06
C VAL A 83 -15.45 -8.49 -6.26
N ASP A 84 -15.82 -7.85 -5.16
CA ASP A 84 -16.04 -6.41 -5.08
C ASP A 84 -14.83 -5.76 -4.42
N CYS A 85 -14.10 -4.93 -5.17
CA CYS A 85 -12.90 -4.25 -4.68
C CYS A 85 -13.21 -2.88 -4.05
N ALA A 86 -14.48 -2.46 -4.03
CA ALA A 86 -14.94 -1.20 -3.43
C ALA A 86 -14.11 0.03 -3.85
N GLU A 87 -13.65 0.06 -5.12
CA GLU A 87 -12.71 1.07 -5.66
C GLU A 87 -11.43 1.24 -4.80
N GLY A 88 -11.12 0.24 -3.98
CA GLY A 88 -10.02 0.27 -3.02
C GLY A 88 -8.68 -0.17 -3.58
N ALA A 89 -7.62 -0.04 -2.79
CA ALA A 89 -6.23 -0.33 -3.19
C ALA A 89 -5.98 -1.79 -3.59
N SER A 90 -6.87 -2.71 -3.23
CA SER A 90 -6.78 -4.14 -3.60
C SER A 90 -7.29 -4.47 -5.00
N TYR A 91 -7.84 -3.49 -5.74
CA TYR A 91 -8.45 -3.69 -7.06
C TYR A 91 -7.57 -4.51 -8.03
N TYR A 92 -6.27 -4.27 -8.02
CA TYR A 92 -5.33 -5.01 -8.84
C TYR A 92 -4.92 -6.35 -8.21
N THR A 93 -4.47 -6.31 -6.96
CA THR A 93 -3.83 -7.46 -6.33
C THR A 93 -4.82 -8.59 -6.02
N SER A 94 -6.05 -8.25 -5.59
CA SER A 94 -7.09 -9.26 -5.33
C SER A 94 -7.54 -9.94 -6.61
N VAL A 95 -7.81 -9.17 -7.67
CA VAL A 95 -8.23 -9.71 -8.96
C VAL A 95 -7.14 -10.60 -9.54
N LYS A 96 -5.89 -10.12 -9.54
CA LYS A 96 -4.78 -10.89 -10.09
C LYS A 96 -4.51 -12.19 -9.30
N ALA A 97 -4.43 -12.13 -7.99
CA ALA A 97 -4.17 -13.31 -7.16
C ALA A 97 -5.23 -14.41 -7.36
N LEU A 98 -6.51 -14.05 -7.32
CA LEU A 98 -7.60 -15.00 -7.53
C LEU A 98 -7.61 -15.60 -8.95
N SER A 99 -7.30 -14.78 -9.95
CA SER A 99 -7.18 -15.23 -11.35
C SER A 99 -6.00 -16.17 -11.55
N ASP A 100 -4.83 -15.82 -11.00
CA ASP A 100 -3.61 -16.64 -11.12
C ASP A 100 -3.77 -17.99 -10.41
N LEU A 101 -4.60 -18.06 -9.36
CA LEU A 101 -4.99 -19.31 -8.69
C LEU A 101 -6.06 -20.10 -9.44
N GLY A 102 -6.51 -19.65 -10.60
CA GLY A 102 -7.38 -20.38 -11.52
C GLY A 102 -8.88 -20.10 -11.40
N ALA A 103 -9.32 -19.11 -10.62
CA ALA A 103 -10.74 -18.79 -10.49
C ALA A 103 -11.32 -18.15 -11.77
N GLU A 104 -12.59 -18.48 -12.08
CA GLU A 104 -13.41 -17.73 -13.01
C GLU A 104 -13.97 -16.50 -12.28
N LEU A 105 -13.47 -15.29 -12.62
CA LEU A 105 -13.78 -14.08 -11.87
C LEU A 105 -14.83 -13.21 -12.54
N VAL A 106 -15.72 -12.65 -11.71
CA VAL A 106 -16.51 -11.46 -12.00
C VAL A 106 -16.05 -10.38 -11.03
N ALA A 107 -15.24 -9.44 -11.49
CA ALA A 107 -14.72 -8.35 -10.67
C ALA A 107 -15.55 -7.08 -10.87
N ILE A 108 -15.91 -6.42 -9.78
CA ILE A 108 -16.66 -5.17 -9.77
C ILE A 108 -15.95 -4.15 -8.89
N HIS A 109 -16.21 -2.86 -9.12
CA HIS A 109 -15.58 -1.72 -8.43
C HIS A 109 -14.05 -1.82 -8.42
N THR A 110 -13.47 -1.95 -9.62
CA THR A 110 -12.04 -2.16 -9.85
C THR A 110 -11.35 -1.00 -10.56
N ASP A 111 -11.98 0.16 -10.63
CA ASP A 111 -11.45 1.36 -11.29
C ASP A 111 -11.44 2.54 -10.32
N PRO A 112 -10.50 2.56 -9.35
CA PRO A 112 -10.48 3.56 -8.28
C PRO A 112 -10.23 4.97 -8.87
N ASP A 113 -11.31 5.72 -9.01
CA ASP A 113 -11.34 7.09 -9.52
C ASP A 113 -11.44 8.15 -8.41
N GLY A 114 -11.48 7.72 -7.14
CA GLY A 114 -11.59 8.57 -5.96
C GLY A 114 -13.02 8.82 -5.49
N THR A 115 -14.00 8.05 -5.98
CA THR A 115 -15.41 8.12 -5.53
C THR A 115 -15.76 7.03 -4.53
#